data_14214b79bbae269112671b131fefc778
#
_entry.id   14214b79bbae269112671b131fefc778
#
_cell.length_a   1.000
_cell.length_b   1.000
_cell.length_c   1.000
_cell.angle_alpha   90.00
_cell.angle_beta   90.00
_cell.angle_gamma   90.00
#
_symmetry.space_group_name_H-M   'P 1'
#
loop_
_entity.id
_entity.type
_entity.pdbx_description
1 polymer ?
#
loop_
_entity_poly.entity_id
_entity_poly.type
_entity_poly.pdbx_seq_one_letter_code
_entity_poly.pdbx_strand_id
1 'polypeptide(L)'
;MTTAARTAAIRINARAGVVIAMAAFLGIVAFFWPFLVAPGKFGSNYAPPLIFGVLLVIVLCVVISEIAEGGINSKALAMLGVLSAVNAAIRPLGAGTAGIETVFFILVLAGRVYGPGFGFTLGCTSLFASALITGGVGPWMPYQMFGCAFVGMLAGFLPKASGRREIAMLALYGSVSGYLFGFLLNLSFWPFSLDPNSSIAYLPGLPFTEQFQRYLAFDLATSLGWDTGRAVTNFICITLAGPAVLTTFRRAARKARFQAPVHFRTGARP
;
A
#
# COMPACT_ATOMS: atom_id res chain seq x y z
N MET A 1 25.89 -13.11 -22.58
CA MET A 1 24.45 -12.77 -22.40
C MET A 1 24.33 -11.67 -21.35
N THR A 2 24.27 -10.44 -21.79
CA THR A 2 24.11 -9.25 -20.94
C THR A 2 22.75 -9.30 -20.27
N THR A 3 22.75 -9.49 -18.96
CA THR A 3 21.56 -9.40 -18.10
C THR A 3 21.02 -7.97 -18.15
N ALA A 4 20.12 -7.72 -19.11
CA ALA A 4 19.40 -6.45 -19.17
C ALA A 4 18.78 -6.21 -17.78
N ALA A 5 19.16 -5.10 -17.18
CA ALA A 5 18.61 -4.67 -15.91
C ALA A 5 17.09 -4.63 -16.03
N ARG A 6 16.38 -5.52 -15.32
CA ARG A 6 14.91 -5.50 -15.26
C ARG A 6 14.50 -4.20 -14.57
N THR A 7 14.32 -3.16 -15.39
CA THR A 7 13.66 -1.91 -14.96
C THR A 7 12.18 -2.19 -14.78
N ALA A 8 11.52 -1.43 -13.89
CA ALA A 8 10.06 -1.47 -13.75
C ALA A 8 9.38 -1.40 -15.12
N ALA A 9 8.33 -2.20 -15.32
CA ALA A 9 7.65 -2.27 -16.61
C ALA A 9 6.92 -0.97 -16.95
N ILE A 10 6.48 -0.24 -15.92
CA ILE A 10 5.86 1.08 -16.06
C ILE A 10 6.79 2.10 -15.42
N ARG A 11 7.21 3.09 -16.20
CA ARG A 11 7.95 4.26 -15.71
C ARG A 11 6.97 5.41 -15.55
N ILE A 12 6.97 5.97 -14.36
CA ILE A 12 6.35 7.28 -14.12
C ILE A 12 7.35 8.39 -14.42
N ASN A 13 6.88 9.55 -14.83
CA ASN A 13 7.75 10.70 -15.04
C ASN A 13 8.35 11.19 -13.72
N ALA A 14 9.41 12.00 -13.78
CA ALA A 14 10.11 12.46 -12.58
C ALA A 14 9.19 13.29 -11.67
N ARG A 15 8.30 14.11 -12.25
CA ARG A 15 7.35 14.95 -11.51
C ARG A 15 6.39 14.08 -10.69
N ALA A 16 5.73 13.11 -11.30
CA ALA A 16 4.84 12.19 -10.59
C ALA A 16 5.61 11.35 -9.54
N GLY A 17 6.87 11.01 -9.81
CA GLY A 17 7.73 10.33 -8.84
C GLY A 17 7.98 11.17 -7.59
N VAL A 18 8.25 12.47 -7.73
CA VAL A 18 8.40 13.40 -6.60
C VAL A 18 7.09 13.54 -5.83
N VAL A 19 5.97 13.69 -6.52
CA VAL A 19 4.64 13.78 -5.88
C VAL A 19 4.33 12.53 -5.06
N ILE A 20 4.58 11.34 -5.60
CA ILE A 20 4.40 10.08 -4.86
C ILE A 20 5.33 10.00 -3.64
N ALA A 21 6.59 10.42 -3.77
CA ALA A 21 7.53 10.43 -2.66
C ALA A 21 7.10 11.40 -1.55
N MET A 22 6.62 12.59 -1.90
CA MET A 22 6.05 13.54 -0.95
C MET A 22 4.79 13.00 -0.28
N ALA A 23 3.90 12.38 -1.07
CA ALA A 23 2.70 11.73 -0.56
C ALA A 23 3.04 10.62 0.44
N ALA A 24 4.01 9.77 0.11
CA ALA A 24 4.47 8.70 0.99
C ALA A 24 5.06 9.27 2.30
N PHE A 25 5.86 10.33 2.22
CA PHE A 25 6.40 11.00 3.40
C PHE A 25 5.28 11.57 4.29
N LEU A 26 4.33 12.32 3.71
CA LEU A 26 3.19 12.87 4.45
C LEU A 26 2.30 11.77 5.04
N GLY A 27 2.15 10.65 4.34
CA GLY A 27 1.46 9.46 4.85
C GLY A 27 2.12 8.90 6.10
N ILE A 28 3.45 8.78 6.11
CA ILE A 28 4.18 8.34 7.31
C ILE A 28 3.97 9.33 8.46
N VAL A 29 4.12 10.63 8.21
CA VAL A 29 3.88 11.67 9.23
C VAL A 29 2.46 11.56 9.78
N ALA A 30 1.47 11.31 8.91
CA ALA A 30 0.08 11.13 9.34
C ALA A 30 -0.11 9.90 10.23
N PHE A 31 0.60 8.78 9.99
CA PHE A 31 0.54 7.61 10.89
C PHE A 31 1.15 7.90 12.27
N PHE A 32 2.22 8.69 12.32
CA PHE A 32 2.92 9.01 13.56
C PHE A 32 2.33 10.23 14.31
N TRP A 33 1.15 10.71 13.91
CA TRP A 33 0.52 11.86 14.54
C TRP A 33 0.42 11.77 16.09
N PRO A 34 0.21 10.58 16.74
CA PRO A 34 0.11 10.52 18.20
C PRO A 34 1.35 10.98 18.94
N PHE A 35 2.51 10.89 18.30
CA PHE A 35 3.78 11.37 18.83
C PHE A 35 4.06 12.83 18.49
N LEU A 36 3.33 13.41 17.53
CA LEU A 36 3.56 14.76 17.04
C LEU A 36 2.59 15.78 17.67
N VAL A 37 1.37 15.34 17.95
CA VAL A 37 0.30 16.22 18.42
C VAL A 37 -0.45 15.56 19.57
N ALA A 38 -0.55 16.29 20.71
CA ALA A 38 -1.35 15.79 21.83
C ALA A 38 -2.84 15.78 21.49
N PRO A 39 -3.58 14.67 21.76
CA PRO A 39 -5.03 14.65 21.66
C PRO A 39 -5.68 15.80 22.44
N GLY A 40 -6.76 16.37 21.92
CA GLY A 40 -7.46 17.47 22.55
C GLY A 40 -6.94 18.88 22.21
N LYS A 41 -5.75 19.01 21.61
CA LYS A 41 -5.22 20.33 21.21
C LYS A 41 -6.11 21.10 20.23
N PHE A 42 -6.92 20.41 19.45
CA PHE A 42 -7.84 20.98 18.46
C PHE A 42 -9.31 20.91 18.89
N GLY A 43 -9.59 20.92 20.18
CA GLY A 43 -10.95 20.95 20.72
C GLY A 43 -11.65 19.61 20.87
N SER A 44 -11.18 18.56 20.19
CA SER A 44 -11.65 17.19 20.41
C SER A 44 -10.53 16.17 20.24
N ASN A 45 -10.65 15.02 20.88
CA ASN A 45 -9.68 13.96 20.77
C ASN A 45 -9.62 13.35 19.36
N TYR A 46 -10.72 13.42 18.62
CA TYR A 46 -10.83 12.88 17.26
C TYR A 46 -10.37 13.83 16.16
N ALA A 47 -10.11 15.11 16.50
CA ALA A 47 -9.72 16.12 15.51
C ALA A 47 -8.40 15.76 14.78
N PRO A 48 -7.31 15.33 15.46
CA PRO A 48 -6.08 14.98 14.78
C PRO A 48 -6.24 13.89 13.73
N PRO A 49 -6.80 12.68 13.99
CA PRO A 49 -6.94 11.65 12.97
C PRO A 49 -7.85 12.07 11.83
N LEU A 50 -8.87 12.89 12.07
CA LEU A 50 -9.72 13.41 11.01
C LEU A 50 -8.98 14.40 10.13
N ILE A 51 -8.20 15.33 10.71
CA ILE A 51 -7.37 16.29 9.97
C ILE A 51 -6.36 15.56 9.09
N PHE A 52 -5.64 14.61 9.65
CA PHE A 52 -4.68 13.81 8.88
C PHE A 52 -5.37 12.91 7.84
N GLY A 53 -6.55 12.37 8.14
CA GLY A 53 -7.37 11.63 7.19
C GLY A 53 -7.77 12.47 5.98
N VAL A 54 -8.23 13.70 6.19
CA VAL A 54 -8.56 14.65 5.11
C VAL A 54 -7.32 15.03 4.30
N LEU A 55 -6.20 15.29 4.97
CA LEU A 55 -4.91 15.53 4.31
C LEU A 55 -4.52 14.39 3.39
N LEU A 56 -4.65 13.15 3.84
CA LEU A 56 -4.36 11.97 3.03
C LEU A 56 -5.25 11.87 1.80
N VAL A 57 -6.54 12.22 1.91
CA VAL A 57 -7.45 12.27 0.75
C VAL A 57 -7.00 13.33 -0.25
N ILE A 58 -6.64 14.54 0.21
CA ILE A 58 -6.15 15.61 -0.65
C ILE A 58 -4.87 15.17 -1.38
N VAL A 59 -3.92 14.61 -0.64
CA VAL A 59 -2.66 14.10 -1.21
C VAL A 59 -2.93 13.02 -2.24
N LEU A 60 -3.87 12.11 -1.99
CA LEU A 60 -4.26 11.08 -2.95
C LEU A 60 -4.84 11.68 -4.23
N CYS A 61 -5.71 12.68 -4.11
CA CYS A 61 -6.25 13.39 -5.29
C CYS A 61 -5.15 14.02 -6.13
N VAL A 62 -4.15 14.63 -5.48
CA VAL A 62 -2.99 15.20 -6.18
C VAL A 62 -2.18 14.10 -6.89
N VAL A 63 -1.93 12.97 -6.24
CA VAL A 63 -1.22 11.83 -6.85
C VAL A 63 -1.96 11.29 -8.07
N ILE A 64 -3.27 11.12 -7.97
CA ILE A 64 -4.10 10.63 -9.07
C ILE A 64 -4.09 11.63 -10.23
N SER A 65 -4.22 12.93 -9.95
CA SER A 65 -4.17 13.98 -10.96
C SER A 65 -2.83 13.99 -11.73
N GLU A 66 -1.71 13.96 -11.01
CA GLU A 66 -0.37 13.93 -11.63
C GLU A 66 -0.17 12.67 -12.51
N ILE A 67 -0.75 11.56 -12.09
CA ILE A 67 -0.70 10.32 -12.87
C ILE A 67 -1.57 10.44 -14.13
N ALA A 68 -2.75 11.04 -14.03
CA ALA A 68 -3.67 11.23 -15.14
C ALA A 68 -3.15 12.22 -16.19
N GLU A 69 -2.43 13.26 -15.77
CA GLU A 69 -1.85 14.28 -16.66
C GLU A 69 -0.61 13.83 -17.47
N GLY A 70 -0.35 12.55 -17.58
CA GLY A 70 0.71 11.98 -18.41
C GLY A 70 1.80 11.23 -17.64
N GLY A 71 1.62 11.02 -16.35
CA GLY A 71 2.51 10.17 -15.52
C GLY A 71 2.47 8.71 -15.92
N ILE A 72 1.34 8.24 -16.45
CA ILE A 72 1.12 6.85 -16.89
C ILE A 72 0.41 6.86 -18.24
N ASN A 73 0.81 5.97 -19.16
CA ASN A 73 0.13 5.83 -20.45
C ASN A 73 -1.26 5.14 -20.28
N SER A 74 -2.14 5.30 -21.28
CA SER A 74 -3.53 4.77 -21.25
C SER A 74 -3.61 3.26 -21.01
N LYS A 75 -2.64 2.47 -21.51
CA LYS A 75 -2.58 1.02 -21.27
C LYS A 75 -2.26 0.69 -19.83
N ALA A 76 -1.35 1.45 -19.21
CA ALA A 76 -1.01 1.27 -17.80
C ALA A 76 -2.16 1.71 -16.89
N LEU A 77 -2.90 2.76 -17.27
CA LEU A 77 -4.11 3.18 -16.57
C LEU A 77 -5.22 2.11 -16.64
N ALA A 78 -5.42 1.51 -17.82
CA ALA A 78 -6.36 0.39 -17.97
C ALA A 78 -5.95 -0.81 -17.11
N MET A 79 -4.65 -1.15 -17.05
CA MET A 79 -4.13 -2.21 -16.19
C MET A 79 -4.34 -1.89 -14.72
N LEU A 80 -4.14 -0.63 -14.31
CA LEU A 80 -4.41 -0.17 -12.94
C LEU A 80 -5.88 -0.38 -12.57
N GLY A 81 -6.81 0.02 -13.44
CA GLY A 81 -8.25 -0.18 -13.23
C GLY A 81 -8.63 -1.65 -13.07
N VAL A 82 -8.14 -2.51 -13.98
CA VAL A 82 -8.40 -3.96 -13.91
C VAL A 82 -7.83 -4.58 -12.63
N LEU A 83 -6.58 -4.28 -12.28
CA LEU A 83 -5.96 -4.83 -11.07
C LEU A 83 -6.59 -4.27 -9.79
N SER A 84 -7.03 -3.01 -9.80
CA SER A 84 -7.78 -2.43 -8.68
C SER A 84 -9.11 -3.16 -8.48
N ALA A 85 -9.85 -3.42 -9.54
CA ALA A 85 -11.12 -4.15 -9.49
C ALA A 85 -10.92 -5.61 -9.00
N VAL A 86 -9.92 -6.32 -9.53
CA VAL A 86 -9.59 -7.68 -9.09
C VAL A 86 -9.20 -7.69 -7.61
N ASN A 87 -8.32 -6.79 -7.18
CA ASN A 87 -7.87 -6.73 -5.79
C ASN A 87 -9.02 -6.35 -4.84
N ALA A 88 -9.88 -5.43 -5.26
CA ALA A 88 -11.08 -5.05 -4.52
C ALA A 88 -12.07 -6.22 -4.36
N ALA A 89 -12.23 -7.04 -5.40
CA ALA A 89 -13.12 -8.20 -5.40
C ALA A 89 -12.62 -9.37 -4.56
N ILE A 90 -11.31 -9.59 -4.47
CA ILE A 90 -10.74 -10.69 -3.67
C ILE A 90 -10.62 -10.34 -2.18
N ARG A 91 -10.54 -9.06 -1.82
CA ARG A 91 -10.37 -8.64 -0.43
C ARG A 91 -11.48 -9.15 0.50
N PRO A 92 -12.78 -9.10 0.14
CA PRO A 92 -13.85 -9.61 1.00
C PRO A 92 -13.79 -11.12 1.26
N LEU A 93 -13.10 -11.91 0.43
CA LEU A 93 -13.02 -13.37 0.57
C LEU A 93 -12.38 -13.82 1.88
N GLY A 94 -11.55 -12.97 2.49
CA GLY A 94 -10.90 -13.26 3.77
C GLY A 94 -11.24 -12.26 4.87
N ALA A 95 -12.02 -11.23 4.59
CA ALA A 95 -12.21 -10.09 5.47
C ALA A 95 -12.79 -10.47 6.84
N GLY A 96 -11.99 -10.25 7.87
CA GLY A 96 -12.44 -10.33 9.26
C GLY A 96 -12.35 -11.71 9.91
N THR A 97 -11.86 -12.74 9.23
CA THR A 97 -11.69 -14.07 9.83
C THR A 97 -10.23 -14.28 10.21
N ALA A 98 -9.89 -14.21 11.48
CA ALA A 98 -8.56 -14.53 12.03
C ALA A 98 -7.37 -13.86 11.29
N GLY A 99 -7.57 -12.66 10.73
CA GLY A 99 -6.55 -11.94 9.98
C GLY A 99 -6.31 -12.48 8.55
N ILE A 100 -7.16 -13.37 8.03
CA ILE A 100 -7.05 -13.77 6.62
C ILE A 100 -7.30 -12.54 5.75
N GLU A 101 -6.25 -12.06 5.07
CA GLU A 101 -6.32 -10.88 4.23
C GLU A 101 -5.52 -11.08 2.94
N THR A 102 -6.23 -11.09 1.81
CA THR A 102 -5.68 -11.42 0.49
C THR A 102 -5.24 -10.18 -0.30
N VAL A 103 -5.51 -8.97 0.21
CA VAL A 103 -5.26 -7.70 -0.50
C VAL A 103 -3.77 -7.50 -0.83
N PHE A 104 -2.85 -7.91 0.05
CA PHE A 104 -1.42 -7.66 -0.14
C PHE A 104 -0.80 -8.54 -1.23
N PHE A 105 -1.34 -9.72 -1.46
CA PHE A 105 -0.86 -10.67 -2.46
C PHE A 105 -0.71 -10.01 -3.86
N ILE A 106 -1.78 -9.37 -4.33
CA ILE A 106 -1.76 -8.68 -5.64
C ILE A 106 -0.86 -7.45 -5.59
N LEU A 107 -0.88 -6.67 -4.51
CA LEU A 107 -0.08 -5.47 -4.36
C LEU A 107 1.42 -5.77 -4.44
N VAL A 108 1.87 -6.80 -3.74
CA VAL A 108 3.28 -7.23 -3.73
C VAL A 108 3.72 -7.66 -5.14
N LEU A 109 2.94 -8.48 -5.81
CA LEU A 109 3.29 -8.99 -7.14
C LEU A 109 3.21 -7.91 -8.22
N ALA A 110 2.22 -7.01 -8.14
CA ALA A 110 2.08 -5.89 -9.07
C ALA A 110 3.20 -4.85 -8.88
N GLY A 111 3.49 -4.45 -7.64
CA GLY A 111 4.60 -3.55 -7.32
C GLY A 111 5.92 -4.10 -7.83
N ARG A 112 6.16 -5.41 -7.66
CA ARG A 112 7.35 -6.10 -8.16
C ARG A 112 7.53 -6.02 -9.67
N VAL A 113 6.44 -6.15 -10.43
CA VAL A 113 6.51 -6.20 -11.91
C VAL A 113 6.39 -4.83 -12.54
N TYR A 114 5.45 -4.02 -12.09
CA TYR A 114 5.12 -2.75 -12.70
C TYR A 114 5.90 -1.57 -12.12
N GLY A 115 6.43 -1.71 -10.90
CA GLY A 115 7.28 -0.71 -10.25
C GLY A 115 6.60 0.02 -9.09
N PRO A 116 7.40 0.78 -8.31
CA PRO A 116 6.96 1.36 -7.04
C PRO A 116 5.82 2.35 -7.17
N GLY A 117 5.85 3.23 -8.17
CA GLY A 117 4.76 4.20 -8.37
C GLY A 117 3.44 3.55 -8.74
N PHE A 118 3.47 2.54 -9.60
CA PHE A 118 2.28 1.74 -9.91
C PHE A 118 1.76 1.02 -8.68
N GLY A 119 2.66 0.40 -7.89
CA GLY A 119 2.31 -0.28 -6.65
C GLY A 119 1.65 0.64 -5.62
N PHE A 120 2.17 1.87 -5.47
CA PHE A 120 1.58 2.89 -4.61
C PHE A 120 0.14 3.21 -5.03
N THR A 121 -0.03 3.56 -6.30
CA THR A 121 -1.35 3.92 -6.83
C THR A 121 -2.34 2.77 -6.74
N LEU A 122 -1.89 1.54 -7.07
CA LEU A 122 -2.73 0.35 -6.97
C LEU A 122 -3.21 0.10 -5.53
N GLY A 123 -2.34 0.29 -4.54
CA GLY A 123 -2.71 0.17 -3.13
C GLY A 123 -3.83 1.12 -2.75
N CYS A 124 -3.72 2.40 -3.11
CA CYS A 124 -4.74 3.40 -2.87
C CYS A 124 -6.06 3.07 -3.60
N THR A 125 -5.99 2.85 -4.91
CA THR A 125 -7.20 2.71 -5.75
C THR A 125 -7.95 1.41 -5.49
N SER A 126 -7.23 0.30 -5.24
CA SER A 126 -7.88 -0.98 -4.96
C SER A 126 -8.58 -0.99 -3.61
N LEU A 127 -7.97 -0.34 -2.59
CA LEU A 127 -8.61 -0.26 -1.28
C LEU A 127 -9.81 0.69 -1.30
N PHE A 128 -9.71 1.81 -2.00
CA PHE A 128 -10.86 2.71 -2.22
C PHE A 128 -12.03 1.96 -2.90
N ALA A 129 -11.75 1.27 -4.01
CA ALA A 129 -12.77 0.49 -4.71
C ALA A 129 -13.37 -0.60 -3.81
N SER A 130 -12.55 -1.29 -3.02
CA SER A 130 -13.02 -2.30 -2.06
C SER A 130 -13.90 -1.69 -0.96
N ALA A 131 -13.55 -0.53 -0.43
CA ALA A 131 -14.35 0.16 0.58
C ALA A 131 -15.75 0.52 0.06
N LEU A 132 -15.85 0.94 -1.19
CA LEU A 132 -17.16 1.20 -1.83
C LEU A 132 -18.01 -0.08 -1.98
N ILE A 133 -17.38 -1.22 -2.34
CA ILE A 133 -18.07 -2.51 -2.51
C ILE A 133 -18.53 -3.07 -1.15
N THR A 134 -17.72 -2.90 -0.11
CA THR A 134 -17.98 -3.51 1.21
C THR A 134 -18.70 -2.59 2.19
N GLY A 135 -18.99 -1.33 1.80
CA GLY A 135 -19.54 -0.33 2.71
C GLY A 135 -18.53 0.09 3.82
N GLY A 136 -17.25 -0.20 3.63
CA GLY A 136 -16.19 0.05 4.61
C GLY A 136 -15.62 1.47 4.58
N VAL A 137 -16.44 2.47 4.27
CA VAL A 137 -16.03 3.87 4.25
C VAL A 137 -16.07 4.45 5.66
N GLY A 138 -14.94 5.02 6.10
CA GLY A 138 -14.83 5.61 7.43
C GLY A 138 -13.53 6.39 7.60
N PRO A 139 -13.29 7.02 8.75
CA PRO A 139 -12.09 7.82 9.00
C PRO A 139 -10.78 7.02 8.95
N TRP A 140 -10.86 5.70 9.06
CA TRP A 140 -9.73 4.76 8.91
C TRP A 140 -9.34 4.50 7.45
N MET A 141 -10.25 4.74 6.50
CA MET A 141 -10.05 4.38 5.10
C MET A 141 -8.81 5.03 4.46
N PRO A 142 -8.54 6.33 4.61
CA PRO A 142 -7.33 6.94 4.06
C PRO A 142 -6.04 6.30 4.59
N TYR A 143 -6.01 5.96 5.88
CA TYR A 143 -4.87 5.26 6.49
C TYR A 143 -4.68 3.87 5.90
N GLN A 144 -5.75 3.10 5.74
CA GLN A 144 -5.69 1.79 5.08
C GLN A 144 -5.20 1.90 3.63
N MET A 145 -5.65 2.92 2.89
CA MET A 145 -5.21 3.17 1.50
C MET A 145 -3.70 3.41 1.45
N PHE A 146 -3.16 4.27 2.33
CA PHE A 146 -1.73 4.52 2.40
C PHE A 146 -0.94 3.31 2.90
N GLY A 147 -1.44 2.56 3.87
CA GLY A 147 -0.83 1.30 4.29
C GLY A 147 -0.68 0.32 3.13
N CYS A 148 -1.73 0.10 2.34
CA CYS A 148 -1.69 -0.71 1.14
C CYS A 148 -0.78 -0.12 0.05
N ALA A 149 -0.76 1.21 -0.10
CA ALA A 149 0.14 1.90 -1.02
C ALA A 149 1.61 1.65 -0.69
N PHE A 150 1.99 1.68 0.59
CA PHE A 150 3.34 1.35 1.04
C PHE A 150 3.70 -0.10 0.74
N VAL A 151 2.80 -1.05 0.97
CA VAL A 151 3.03 -2.46 0.62
C VAL A 151 3.33 -2.61 -0.87
N GLY A 152 2.53 -2.03 -1.74
CA GLY A 152 2.75 -2.08 -3.18
C GLY A 152 4.01 -1.34 -3.63
N MET A 153 4.27 -0.16 -3.08
CA MET A 153 5.43 0.66 -3.41
C MET A 153 6.75 -0.02 -3.04
N LEU A 154 6.88 -0.48 -1.82
CA LEU A 154 8.10 -1.08 -1.31
C LEU A 154 8.42 -2.40 -2.00
N ALA A 155 7.42 -3.18 -2.43
CA ALA A 155 7.62 -4.36 -3.27
C ALA A 155 8.36 -4.04 -4.58
N GLY A 156 8.16 -2.85 -5.13
CA GLY A 156 8.84 -2.37 -6.34
C GLY A 156 10.32 -2.05 -6.14
N PHE A 157 10.74 -1.77 -4.92
CA PHE A 157 12.14 -1.49 -4.56
C PHE A 157 12.95 -2.73 -4.15
N LEU A 158 12.29 -3.88 -4.00
CA LEU A 158 12.99 -5.10 -3.58
C LEU A 158 14.14 -5.48 -4.52
N PRO A 159 15.22 -6.06 -3.99
CA PRO A 159 16.40 -6.45 -4.76
C PRO A 159 16.07 -7.35 -5.94
N LYS A 160 16.95 -7.35 -6.94
CA LYS A 160 16.79 -8.22 -8.12
C LYS A 160 16.94 -9.68 -7.71
N ALA A 161 15.93 -10.48 -8.01
CA ALA A 161 15.93 -11.92 -7.78
C ALA A 161 15.17 -12.62 -8.92
N SER A 162 15.32 -13.94 -9.06
CA SER A 162 14.65 -14.73 -10.06
C SER A 162 14.35 -16.14 -9.55
N GLY A 163 13.39 -16.82 -10.16
CA GLY A 163 13.03 -18.20 -9.83
C GLY A 163 12.57 -18.33 -8.37
N ARG A 164 12.99 -19.42 -7.72
CA ARG A 164 12.59 -19.74 -6.35
C ARG A 164 13.04 -18.68 -5.33
N ARG A 165 14.22 -18.05 -5.54
CA ARG A 165 14.71 -16.97 -4.64
C ARG A 165 13.80 -15.74 -4.69
N GLU A 166 13.26 -15.41 -5.84
CA GLU A 166 12.31 -14.29 -5.96
C GLU A 166 11.02 -14.58 -5.21
N ILE A 167 10.46 -15.79 -5.37
CA ILE A 167 9.23 -16.18 -4.65
C ILE A 167 9.46 -16.17 -3.15
N ALA A 168 10.56 -16.74 -2.66
CA ALA A 168 10.89 -16.71 -1.22
C ALA A 168 11.02 -15.29 -0.68
N MET A 169 11.70 -14.41 -1.40
CA MET A 169 11.84 -13.00 -1.04
C MET A 169 10.49 -12.29 -0.99
N LEU A 170 9.62 -12.50 -1.99
CA LEU A 170 8.31 -11.88 -2.04
C LEU A 170 7.37 -12.43 -0.97
N ALA A 171 7.43 -13.73 -0.68
CA ALA A 171 6.65 -14.35 0.39
C ALA A 171 7.07 -13.81 1.76
N LEU A 172 8.37 -13.73 2.02
CA LEU A 172 8.89 -13.12 3.26
C LEU A 172 8.48 -11.64 3.37
N TYR A 173 8.65 -10.88 2.29
CA TYR A 173 8.23 -9.48 2.24
C TYR A 173 6.73 -9.33 2.49
N GLY A 174 5.89 -10.16 1.87
CA GLY A 174 4.44 -10.14 2.07
C GLY A 174 4.05 -10.45 3.53
N SER A 175 4.77 -11.37 4.18
CA SER A 175 4.59 -11.68 5.60
C SER A 175 4.96 -10.49 6.49
N VAL A 176 6.14 -9.90 6.28
CA VAL A 176 6.59 -8.72 7.03
C VAL A 176 5.64 -7.54 6.82
N SER A 177 5.13 -7.36 5.59
CA SER A 177 4.16 -6.31 5.27
C SER A 177 2.86 -6.45 6.07
N GLY A 178 2.44 -7.68 6.40
CA GLY A 178 1.27 -7.93 7.25
C GLY A 178 1.42 -7.29 8.64
N TYR A 179 2.55 -7.51 9.29
CA TYR A 179 2.86 -6.92 10.59
C TYR A 179 3.05 -5.40 10.50
N LEU A 180 3.79 -4.90 9.50
CA LEU A 180 4.01 -3.47 9.33
C LEU A 180 2.71 -2.71 9.07
N PHE A 181 1.79 -3.30 8.33
CA PHE A 181 0.48 -2.71 8.08
C PHE A 181 -0.32 -2.60 9.38
N GLY A 182 -0.42 -3.68 10.18
CA GLY A 182 -1.10 -3.65 11.47
C GLY A 182 -0.49 -2.63 12.41
N PHE A 183 0.83 -2.64 12.55
CA PHE A 183 1.59 -1.67 13.33
C PHE A 183 1.25 -0.22 12.95
N LEU A 184 1.26 0.14 11.68
CA LEU A 184 0.94 1.50 11.24
C LEU A 184 -0.52 1.87 11.52
N LEU A 185 -1.45 0.96 11.22
CA LEU A 185 -2.89 1.21 11.41
C LEU A 185 -3.23 1.41 12.89
N ASN A 186 -2.72 0.54 13.74
CA ASN A 186 -2.92 0.63 15.18
C ASN A 186 -2.40 1.95 15.73
N LEU A 187 -1.21 2.36 15.30
CA LEU A 187 -0.60 3.60 15.77
C LEU A 187 -1.54 4.81 15.55
N SER A 188 -2.22 4.86 14.43
CA SER A 188 -3.11 5.98 14.09
C SER A 188 -4.31 6.11 15.02
N PHE A 189 -4.81 5.00 15.57
CA PHE A 189 -6.04 4.96 16.38
C PHE A 189 -5.81 4.59 17.85
N TRP A 190 -4.59 4.20 18.22
CA TRP A 190 -4.23 3.82 19.59
C TRP A 190 -4.68 4.83 20.67
N PRO A 191 -4.56 6.17 20.49
CA PRO A 191 -5.00 7.12 21.51
C PRO A 191 -6.48 7.06 21.90
N PHE A 192 -7.30 6.36 21.11
CA PHE A 192 -8.76 6.25 21.34
C PHE A 192 -9.22 4.84 21.60
N SER A 193 -8.31 3.87 21.59
CA SER A 193 -8.67 2.44 21.60
C SER A 193 -8.91 1.86 22.99
N LEU A 194 -8.42 2.52 24.03
CA LEU A 194 -8.44 2.01 25.41
C LEU A 194 -8.88 3.07 26.41
N ASP A 195 -9.40 2.59 27.55
CA ASP A 195 -9.60 3.43 28.72
C ASP A 195 -8.26 4.01 29.22
N PRO A 196 -8.18 5.30 29.56
CA PRO A 196 -6.95 5.95 30.05
C PRO A 196 -6.30 5.27 31.26
N ASN A 197 -7.06 4.52 32.05
CA ASN A 197 -6.54 3.77 33.21
C ASN A 197 -5.80 2.50 32.84
N SER A 198 -5.85 2.07 31.57
CA SER A 198 -5.10 0.91 31.11
C SER A 198 -3.59 1.19 31.10
N SER A 199 -2.79 0.22 31.55
CA SER A 199 -1.32 0.31 31.57
C SER A 199 -0.68 0.46 30.20
N ILE A 200 -1.42 0.11 29.13
CA ILE A 200 -0.97 0.20 27.72
C ILE A 200 -1.71 1.28 26.93
N ALA A 201 -2.53 2.12 27.61
CA ALA A 201 -3.20 3.24 26.99
C ALA A 201 -2.22 4.38 26.65
N TYR A 202 -2.59 5.18 25.66
CA TYR A 202 -1.92 6.44 25.37
C TYR A 202 -2.14 7.42 26.55
N LEU A 203 -1.07 8.05 27.03
CA LEU A 203 -1.16 9.07 28.07
C LEU A 203 -0.49 10.37 27.57
N PRO A 204 -1.25 11.46 27.41
CA PRO A 204 -0.68 12.75 26.99
C PRO A 204 0.42 13.24 27.92
N GLY A 205 1.52 13.74 27.36
CA GLY A 205 2.61 14.34 28.13
C GLY A 205 3.72 13.38 28.58
N LEU A 206 3.60 12.08 28.34
CA LEU A 206 4.71 11.15 28.59
C LEU A 206 5.87 11.36 27.62
N PRO A 207 7.13 11.06 28.05
CA PRO A 207 8.29 11.03 27.16
C PRO A 207 8.08 10.02 26.02
N PHE A 208 8.65 10.33 24.84
CA PHE A 208 8.53 9.47 23.64
C PHE A 208 8.85 8.01 23.92
N THR A 209 9.93 7.72 24.66
CA THR A 209 10.36 6.34 24.94
C THR A 209 9.31 5.54 25.71
N GLU A 210 8.72 6.13 26.74
CA GLU A 210 7.69 5.49 27.55
C GLU A 210 6.40 5.32 26.74
N GLN A 211 6.01 6.33 25.99
CA GLN A 211 4.85 6.29 25.13
C GLN A 211 5.00 5.22 24.05
N PHE A 212 6.19 5.09 23.46
CA PHE A 212 6.46 4.07 22.45
C PHE A 212 6.46 2.65 23.04
N GLN A 213 6.98 2.45 24.26
CA GLN A 213 6.90 1.16 24.95
C GLN A 213 5.45 0.76 25.21
N ARG A 214 4.59 1.68 25.65
CA ARG A 214 3.16 1.45 25.83
C ARG A 214 2.49 1.06 24.50
N TYR A 215 2.84 1.75 23.43
CA TYR A 215 2.36 1.44 22.09
C TYR A 215 2.76 0.02 21.64
N LEU A 216 4.03 -0.36 21.81
CA LEU A 216 4.47 -1.72 21.49
C LEU A 216 3.72 -2.79 22.26
N ALA A 217 3.51 -2.57 23.57
CA ALA A 217 2.73 -3.49 24.38
C ALA A 217 1.27 -3.58 23.93
N PHE A 218 0.66 -2.46 23.54
CA PHE A 218 -0.68 -2.40 22.97
C PHE A 218 -0.76 -3.19 21.64
N ASP A 219 0.14 -2.92 20.72
CA ASP A 219 0.17 -3.54 19.40
C ASP A 219 0.35 -5.07 19.49
N LEU A 220 1.30 -5.52 20.32
CA LEU A 220 1.51 -6.95 20.58
C LEU A 220 0.28 -7.61 21.20
N ALA A 221 -0.36 -6.95 22.17
CA ALA A 221 -1.51 -7.53 22.86
C ALA A 221 -2.78 -7.60 22.00
N THR A 222 -2.96 -6.66 21.06
CA THR A 222 -4.21 -6.51 20.32
C THR A 222 -4.13 -6.99 18.87
N SER A 223 -2.96 -6.94 18.24
CA SER A 223 -2.81 -7.18 16.80
C SER A 223 -2.01 -8.41 16.42
N LEU A 224 -1.20 -8.97 17.29
CA LEU A 224 -0.29 -10.08 16.95
C LEU A 224 -1.00 -11.24 16.26
N GLY A 225 -2.19 -11.63 16.72
CA GLY A 225 -2.98 -12.70 16.11
C GLY A 225 -3.46 -12.36 14.70
N TRP A 226 -3.98 -11.16 14.51
CA TRP A 226 -4.45 -10.66 13.21
C TRP A 226 -3.31 -10.50 12.22
N ASP A 227 -2.19 -9.95 12.66
CA ASP A 227 -1.03 -9.72 11.82
C ASP A 227 -0.35 -11.02 11.43
N THR A 228 -0.35 -12.01 12.34
CA THR A 228 0.11 -13.37 12.03
C THR A 228 -0.79 -14.03 10.96
N GLY A 229 -2.10 -13.88 11.07
CA GLY A 229 -3.05 -14.33 10.05
C GLY A 229 -2.77 -13.70 8.68
N ARG A 230 -2.53 -12.38 8.63
CA ARG A 230 -2.12 -11.67 7.40
C ARG A 230 -0.80 -12.20 6.86
N ALA A 231 0.21 -12.35 7.71
CA ALA A 231 1.53 -12.83 7.33
C ALA A 231 1.47 -14.23 6.73
N VAL A 232 0.78 -15.16 7.37
CA VAL A 232 0.60 -16.53 6.91
C VAL A 232 -0.19 -16.58 5.59
N THR A 233 -1.29 -15.84 5.49
CA THR A 233 -2.09 -15.77 4.27
C THR A 233 -1.25 -15.30 3.09
N ASN A 234 -0.50 -14.22 3.25
CA ASN A 234 0.33 -13.68 2.17
C ASN A 234 1.48 -14.63 1.81
N PHE A 235 2.12 -15.25 2.81
CA PHE A 235 3.15 -16.26 2.56
C PHE A 235 2.62 -17.41 1.70
N ILE A 236 1.48 -17.96 2.06
CA ILE A 236 0.85 -19.08 1.34
C ILE A 236 0.44 -18.64 -0.08
N CYS A 237 -0.29 -17.53 -0.20
CA CYS A 237 -0.75 -17.05 -1.50
C CYS A 237 0.41 -16.75 -2.45
N ILE A 238 1.47 -16.09 -1.98
CA ILE A 238 2.63 -15.76 -2.81
C ILE A 238 3.41 -17.03 -3.19
N THR A 239 3.57 -17.95 -2.25
CA THR A 239 4.31 -19.20 -2.52
C THR A 239 3.59 -20.07 -3.53
N LEU A 240 2.28 -20.25 -3.40
CA LEU A 240 1.49 -21.15 -4.25
C LEU A 240 1.11 -20.50 -5.59
N ALA A 241 0.52 -19.32 -5.56
CA ALA A 241 -0.02 -18.65 -6.76
C ALA A 241 0.95 -17.63 -7.38
N GLY A 242 1.92 -17.13 -6.62
CA GLY A 242 2.87 -16.10 -7.05
C GLY A 242 3.59 -16.41 -8.36
N PRO A 243 4.13 -17.62 -8.60
CA PRO A 243 4.81 -17.95 -9.86
C PRO A 243 3.93 -17.75 -11.10
N ALA A 244 2.68 -18.21 -11.04
CA ALA A 244 1.71 -18.09 -12.14
C ALA A 244 1.32 -16.63 -12.39
N VAL A 245 1.01 -15.89 -11.31
CA VAL A 245 0.62 -14.47 -11.39
C VAL A 245 1.77 -13.60 -11.89
N LEU A 246 3.00 -13.79 -11.39
CA LEU A 246 4.18 -13.07 -11.91
C LEU A 246 4.42 -13.32 -13.39
N THR A 247 4.25 -14.58 -13.84
CA THR A 247 4.38 -14.92 -15.26
C THR A 247 3.33 -14.19 -16.08
N THR A 248 2.08 -14.16 -15.62
CA THR A 248 0.96 -13.47 -16.27
C THR A 248 1.21 -11.96 -16.31
N PHE A 249 1.59 -11.32 -15.21
CA PHE A 249 1.88 -9.89 -15.15
C PHE A 249 3.05 -9.51 -16.06
N ARG A 250 4.12 -10.30 -16.07
CA ARG A 250 5.26 -10.09 -16.98
C ARG A 250 4.89 -10.27 -18.45
N ARG A 251 4.00 -11.23 -18.77
CA ARG A 251 3.49 -11.40 -20.13
C ARG A 251 2.63 -10.21 -20.54
N ALA A 252 1.74 -9.73 -19.67
CA ALA A 252 0.94 -8.55 -19.91
C ALA A 252 1.83 -7.31 -20.13
N ALA A 253 2.83 -7.11 -19.28
CA ALA A 253 3.79 -6.01 -19.40
C ALA A 253 4.54 -6.03 -20.76
N ARG A 254 4.97 -7.20 -21.21
CA ARG A 254 5.63 -7.34 -22.54
C ARG A 254 4.68 -7.08 -23.70
N LYS A 255 3.44 -7.59 -23.65
CA LYS A 255 2.45 -7.40 -24.72
C LYS A 255 1.99 -5.94 -24.82
N ALA A 256 1.82 -5.29 -23.70
CA ALA A 256 1.38 -3.90 -23.65
C ALA A 256 2.43 -2.93 -24.18
N ARG A 257 3.72 -3.31 -24.19
CA ARG A 257 4.84 -2.45 -24.65
C ARG A 257 4.75 -1.05 -24.05
N PHE A 258 4.61 -0.94 -22.73
CA PHE A 258 4.38 0.33 -22.04
C PHE A 258 5.39 1.43 -22.36
N GLN A 259 6.57 1.06 -22.87
CA GLN A 259 7.67 1.99 -23.18
C GLN A 259 8.01 2.05 -24.67
N ALA A 260 7.21 1.43 -25.55
CA ALA A 260 7.48 1.49 -26.99
C ALA A 260 7.14 2.90 -27.52
N PRO A 261 8.06 3.55 -28.26
CA PRO A 261 7.73 4.80 -28.93
C PRO A 261 6.60 4.55 -29.94
N VAL A 262 5.63 5.47 -29.99
CA VAL A 262 4.56 5.42 -30.98
C VAL A 262 5.12 5.96 -32.30
N HIS A 263 5.48 5.06 -33.20
CA HIS A 263 5.82 5.44 -34.59
C HIS A 263 4.50 5.52 -35.37
N PHE A 264 4.05 6.74 -35.66
CA PHE A 264 3.05 6.95 -36.70
C PHE A 264 3.73 6.64 -38.03
N ARG A 265 3.31 5.59 -38.72
CA ARG A 265 3.61 5.44 -40.12
C ARG A 265 2.90 6.58 -40.86
N THR A 266 3.60 7.65 -41.13
CA THR A 266 3.18 8.60 -42.16
C THR A 266 3.13 7.82 -43.47
N GLY A 267 1.92 7.44 -43.86
CA GLY A 267 1.70 6.79 -45.14
C GLY A 267 2.09 7.76 -46.22
N ALA A 268 3.28 7.61 -46.79
CA ALA A 268 3.53 8.11 -48.11
C ALA A 268 2.62 7.32 -49.06
N ARG A 269 1.53 7.92 -49.49
CA ARG A 269 0.80 7.43 -50.66
C ARG A 269 1.68 7.72 -51.89
N PRO A 270 1.83 6.78 -52.82
CA PRO A 270 2.52 7.01 -54.07
C PRO A 270 1.78 8.03 -54.95
#